data_87ff64a2fae26c89d083bb09d1d11d47
#
_entry.id   87ff64a2fae26c89d083bb09d1d11d47
#
_cell.length_a   1.000
_cell.length_b   1.000
_cell.length_c   1.000
_cell.angle_alpha   90.00
_cell.angle_beta   90.00
_cell.angle_gamma   90.00
#
_symmetry.space_group_name_H-M   'P 1'
#
loop_
_entity.id
_entity.type
_entity.pdbx_description
1 polymer ?
#
loop_
_entity_poly.entity_id
_entity_poly.type
_entity_poly.pdbx_seq_one_letter_code
_entity_poly.pdbx_strand_id
1 'polypeptide(L)'
;MNKKNSSNIGHNKKSLLNSPVEHIDIKSFDARKIIDGMSKMSFTSRDTARAAAIYNEMLADKDCSIFLTLAGSTSAGGCMDLYTDLVKHNMVDAIVATGASIIDMDFFEALGFKHYQGSQFQNDTELRNNYIDRIYDTYIDEEELQACDKTICDIANSLKPK
;
A
#
# COMPACT_ATOMS: atom_id res chain seq x y z
N MET A 1 13.11 -3.91 49.52
CA MET A 1 13.22 -4.43 48.14
C MET A 1 11.82 -4.51 47.54
N ASN A 2 11.34 -3.44 46.88
CA ASN A 2 10.02 -3.41 46.27
C ASN A 2 10.14 -3.95 44.84
N LYS A 3 9.62 -5.14 44.60
CA LYS A 3 9.38 -5.63 43.23
C LYS A 3 8.25 -4.81 42.63
N LYS A 4 8.57 -3.92 41.70
CA LYS A 4 7.57 -3.31 40.80
C LYS A 4 7.00 -4.45 39.96
N ASN A 5 5.75 -4.82 40.21
CA ASN A 5 4.94 -5.57 39.28
C ASN A 5 4.76 -4.69 38.02
N SER A 6 5.57 -4.92 37.00
CA SER A 6 5.19 -4.51 35.65
C SER A 6 4.06 -5.45 35.25
N SER A 7 2.83 -4.97 35.33
CA SER A 7 1.70 -5.62 34.71
C SER A 7 1.98 -5.67 33.20
N ASN A 8 2.40 -6.83 32.74
CA ASN A 8 2.45 -7.15 31.32
C ASN A 8 0.99 -7.18 30.83
N ILE A 9 0.46 -6.03 30.45
CA ILE A 9 -0.82 -5.95 29.74
C ILE A 9 -0.49 -6.39 28.32
N GLY A 10 -0.54 -7.70 28.07
CA GLY A 10 -0.43 -8.24 26.74
C GLY A 10 -1.56 -7.65 25.88
N HIS A 11 -1.21 -7.04 24.77
CA HIS A 11 -2.20 -6.62 23.80
C HIS A 11 -2.89 -7.85 23.20
N ASN A 12 -4.19 -7.80 23.02
CA ASN A 12 -4.89 -8.83 22.27
C ASN A 12 -4.98 -8.42 20.78
N LYS A 13 -5.18 -9.39 19.89
CA LYS A 13 -5.26 -9.18 18.44
C LYS A 13 -6.20 -8.03 18.06
N LYS A 14 -7.39 -7.98 18.66
CA LYS A 14 -8.39 -6.94 18.37
C LYS A 14 -7.92 -5.54 18.76
N SER A 15 -7.13 -5.38 19.81
CA SER A 15 -6.61 -4.07 20.21
C SER A 15 -5.45 -3.60 19.32
N LEU A 16 -4.76 -4.51 18.67
CA LEU A 16 -3.69 -4.21 17.73
C LEU A 16 -4.22 -3.91 16.32
N LEU A 17 -5.34 -4.53 15.92
CA LEU A 17 -5.98 -4.35 14.62
C LEU A 17 -7.23 -3.46 14.74
N ASN A 18 -7.08 -2.25 15.27
CA ASN A 18 -8.22 -1.35 15.55
C ASN A 18 -8.20 -0.04 14.77
N SER A 19 -7.15 0.24 14.02
CA SER A 19 -6.98 1.47 13.25
C SER A 19 -6.64 1.13 11.79
N PRO A 20 -7.66 0.89 10.93
CA PRO A 20 -7.40 0.61 9.53
C PRO A 20 -6.60 1.72 8.85
N VAL A 21 -5.74 1.36 7.91
CA VAL A 21 -5.09 2.33 7.03
C VAL A 21 -6.16 2.90 6.09
N GLU A 22 -6.17 4.22 5.95
CA GLU A 22 -7.03 4.91 4.99
C GLU A 22 -6.23 5.22 3.72
N HIS A 23 -6.86 5.01 2.56
CA HIS A 23 -6.25 5.34 1.27
C HIS A 23 -6.50 6.80 0.92
N ILE A 24 -5.48 7.44 0.34
CA ILE A 24 -5.59 8.84 -0.06
C ILE A 24 -6.44 8.99 -1.32
N ASP A 25 -7.51 9.78 -1.24
CA ASP A 25 -8.23 10.27 -2.42
C ASP A 25 -7.57 11.54 -2.95
N ILE A 26 -6.64 11.39 -3.89
CA ILE A 26 -5.90 12.52 -4.47
C ILE A 26 -6.79 13.50 -5.24
N LYS A 27 -8.00 13.09 -5.66
CA LYS A 27 -8.95 13.96 -6.39
C LYS A 27 -9.55 15.02 -5.48
N SER A 28 -9.50 14.82 -4.16
CA SER A 28 -9.95 15.81 -3.17
C SER A 28 -8.95 16.95 -2.95
N PHE A 29 -7.76 16.89 -3.55
CA PHE A 29 -6.68 17.85 -3.36
C PHE A 29 -6.30 18.52 -4.69
N ASP A 30 -5.85 19.78 -4.61
CA ASP A 30 -5.22 20.49 -5.72
C ASP A 30 -3.76 20.84 -5.37
N ALA A 31 -2.83 20.00 -5.83
CA ALA A 31 -1.41 20.18 -5.61
C ALA A 31 -0.70 21.01 -6.70
N ARG A 32 -1.40 21.49 -7.74
CA ARG A 32 -0.77 22.16 -8.91
C ARG A 32 0.14 23.30 -8.49
N LYS A 33 -0.34 24.21 -7.64
CA LYS A 33 0.46 25.37 -7.19
C LYS A 33 1.70 24.97 -6.40
N ILE A 34 1.65 23.87 -5.66
CA ILE A 34 2.78 23.32 -4.92
C ILE A 34 3.82 22.80 -5.91
N ILE A 35 3.41 21.98 -6.86
CA ILE A 35 4.28 21.41 -7.91
C ILE A 35 4.91 22.52 -8.76
N ASP A 36 4.13 23.52 -9.17
CA ASP A 36 4.64 24.69 -9.90
C ASP A 36 5.68 25.47 -9.08
N GLY A 37 5.44 25.63 -7.78
CA GLY A 37 6.41 26.23 -6.86
C GLY A 37 7.71 25.43 -6.78
N MET A 38 7.61 24.09 -6.72
CA MET A 38 8.75 23.18 -6.65
C MET A 38 9.66 23.27 -7.88
N SER A 39 9.14 23.63 -9.06
CA SER A 39 9.95 23.84 -10.28
C SER A 39 11.01 24.92 -10.13
N LYS A 40 10.79 25.89 -9.23
CA LYS A 40 11.71 27.01 -8.93
C LYS A 40 12.71 26.68 -7.83
N MET A 41 12.62 25.52 -7.22
CA MET A 41 13.50 25.06 -6.17
C MET A 41 14.73 24.33 -6.75
N SER A 42 15.45 23.62 -5.92
CA SER A 42 16.60 22.78 -6.30
C SER A 42 16.41 21.35 -5.80
N PHE A 43 17.31 20.47 -6.18
CA PHE A 43 17.35 19.07 -5.78
C PHE A 43 16.06 18.32 -6.10
N THR A 44 15.67 17.39 -5.24
CA THR A 44 14.53 16.49 -5.41
C THR A 44 13.19 17.23 -5.64
N SER A 45 13.03 18.43 -5.08
CA SER A 45 11.83 19.24 -5.30
C SER A 45 11.68 19.64 -6.77
N ARG A 46 12.76 20.11 -7.40
CA ARG A 46 12.75 20.42 -8.84
C ARG A 46 12.54 19.18 -9.69
N ASP A 47 13.17 18.07 -9.30
CA ASP A 47 13.01 16.79 -10.01
C ASP A 47 11.58 16.26 -9.92
N THR A 48 10.90 16.45 -8.78
CA THR A 48 9.48 16.11 -8.63
C THR A 48 8.61 16.91 -9.60
N ALA A 49 8.83 18.23 -9.69
CA ALA A 49 8.10 19.07 -10.64
C ALA A 49 8.38 18.68 -12.09
N ARG A 50 9.65 18.34 -12.41
CA ARG A 50 10.05 17.85 -13.74
C ARG A 50 9.37 16.52 -14.07
N ALA A 51 9.33 15.59 -13.14
CA ALA A 51 8.65 14.31 -13.32
C ALA A 51 7.17 14.50 -13.60
N ALA A 52 6.50 15.39 -12.86
CA ALA A 52 5.10 15.75 -13.12
C ALA A 52 4.88 16.36 -14.53
N ALA A 53 5.79 17.22 -14.98
CA ALA A 53 5.72 17.79 -16.32
C ALA A 53 5.89 16.72 -17.41
N ILE A 54 6.88 15.81 -17.27
CA ILE A 54 7.10 14.70 -18.20
C ILE A 54 5.87 13.80 -18.26
N TYR A 55 5.30 13.42 -17.09
CA TYR A 55 4.12 12.60 -17.07
C TYR A 55 2.91 13.26 -17.76
N ASN A 56 2.75 14.57 -17.59
CA ASN A 56 1.72 15.31 -18.27
C ASN A 56 1.92 15.33 -19.81
N GLU A 57 3.16 15.41 -20.29
CA GLU A 57 3.48 15.28 -21.72
C GLU A 57 3.17 13.87 -22.22
N MET A 58 3.53 12.81 -21.47
CA MET A 58 3.20 11.43 -21.80
C MET A 58 1.69 11.21 -21.95
N LEU A 59 0.88 11.80 -21.05
CA LEU A 59 -0.58 11.70 -21.11
C LEU A 59 -1.19 12.46 -22.33
N ALA A 60 -0.51 13.48 -22.82
CA ALA A 60 -0.94 14.24 -24.00
C ALA A 60 -0.54 13.60 -25.32
N ASP A 61 0.48 12.77 -25.33
CA ASP A 61 1.01 12.07 -26.51
C ASP A 61 0.21 10.78 -26.76
N LYS A 62 -0.50 10.72 -27.89
CA LYS A 62 -1.33 9.57 -28.27
C LYS A 62 -0.55 8.33 -28.70
N ASP A 63 0.71 8.50 -29.02
CA ASP A 63 1.62 7.41 -29.44
C ASP A 63 2.49 6.92 -28.26
N CYS A 64 2.32 7.48 -27.07
CA CYS A 64 3.01 7.08 -25.86
C CYS A 64 2.24 6.00 -25.10
N SER A 65 2.90 4.88 -24.78
CA SER A 65 2.37 3.88 -23.85
C SER A 65 3.01 4.08 -22.47
N ILE A 66 2.18 4.13 -21.44
CA ILE A 66 2.59 4.42 -20.07
C ILE A 66 2.55 3.16 -19.21
N PHE A 67 3.71 2.73 -18.75
CA PHE A 67 3.88 1.58 -17.86
C PHE A 67 4.17 2.07 -16.44
N LEU A 68 3.30 1.72 -15.49
CA LEU A 68 3.54 1.93 -14.08
C LEU A 68 4.19 0.68 -13.47
N THR A 69 5.39 0.85 -12.91
CA THR A 69 6.08 -0.24 -12.21
C THR A 69 5.98 -0.03 -10.70
N LEU A 70 5.49 -1.04 -9.99
CA LEU A 70 5.27 -1.00 -8.54
C LEU A 70 6.10 -2.06 -7.83
N ALA A 71 6.78 -1.66 -6.78
CA ALA A 71 7.47 -2.56 -5.86
C ALA A 71 7.32 -2.03 -4.42
N GLY A 72 7.42 -2.94 -3.45
CA GLY A 72 7.25 -2.61 -2.04
C GLY A 72 5.79 -2.49 -1.63
N SER A 73 5.56 -1.90 -0.46
CA SER A 73 4.29 -1.97 0.27
C SER A 73 3.46 -0.68 0.17
N THR A 74 3.51 0.01 -0.97
CA THR A 74 2.88 1.33 -1.12
C THR A 74 1.36 1.28 -1.07
N SER A 75 0.74 0.19 -1.55
CA SER A 75 -0.72 -0.01 -1.44
C SER A 75 -1.14 -0.14 0.02
N ALA A 76 -0.47 -0.99 0.81
CA ALA A 76 -0.69 -1.10 2.25
C ALA A 76 -0.44 0.22 3.00
N GLY A 77 0.45 1.07 2.46
CA GLY A 77 0.75 2.42 2.98
C GLY A 77 -0.27 3.50 2.60
N GLY A 78 -1.40 3.14 1.97
CA GLY A 78 -2.48 4.08 1.66
C GLY A 78 -2.51 4.60 0.22
N CYS A 79 -1.76 4.00 -0.73
CA CYS A 79 -1.72 4.44 -2.13
C CYS A 79 -2.66 3.66 -3.07
N MET A 80 -3.45 2.70 -2.59
CA MET A 80 -4.27 1.85 -3.46
C MET A 80 -5.28 2.63 -4.28
N ASP A 81 -5.98 3.59 -3.68
CA ASP A 81 -6.97 4.41 -4.40
C ASP A 81 -6.32 5.25 -5.49
N LEU A 82 -5.07 5.69 -5.30
CA LEU A 82 -4.29 6.36 -6.34
C LEU A 82 -4.12 5.45 -7.57
N TYR A 83 -3.69 4.21 -7.39
CA TYR A 83 -3.49 3.27 -8.49
C TYR A 83 -4.81 2.92 -9.18
N THR A 84 -5.87 2.74 -8.41
CA THR A 84 -7.22 2.53 -8.92
C THR A 84 -7.67 3.70 -9.81
N ASP A 85 -7.41 4.94 -9.40
CA ASP A 85 -7.76 6.13 -10.16
C ASP A 85 -6.94 6.27 -11.44
N LEU A 86 -5.64 5.97 -11.39
CA LEU A 86 -4.80 5.95 -12.61
C LEU A 86 -5.37 5.02 -13.68
N VAL A 87 -5.84 3.82 -13.28
CA VAL A 87 -6.48 2.85 -14.18
C VAL A 87 -7.84 3.36 -14.66
N LYS A 88 -8.71 3.82 -13.75
CA LYS A 88 -10.05 4.30 -14.08
C LYS A 88 -10.05 5.46 -15.06
N HIS A 89 -9.05 6.31 -14.99
CA HIS A 89 -8.94 7.51 -15.82
C HIS A 89 -8.03 7.33 -17.04
N ASN A 90 -7.65 6.09 -17.37
CA ASN A 90 -6.75 5.77 -18.49
C ASN A 90 -5.44 6.58 -18.46
N MET A 91 -4.88 6.76 -17.26
CA MET A 91 -3.62 7.46 -17.04
C MET A 91 -2.40 6.52 -17.10
N VAL A 92 -2.63 5.21 -17.18
CA VAL A 92 -1.63 4.17 -17.41
C VAL A 92 -2.20 3.10 -18.35
N ASP A 93 -1.35 2.50 -19.20
CA ASP A 93 -1.72 1.44 -20.12
C ASP A 93 -1.44 0.05 -19.53
N ALA A 94 -0.44 -0.06 -18.69
CA ALA A 94 -0.09 -1.30 -18.01
C ALA A 94 0.51 -1.05 -16.63
N ILE A 95 0.26 -1.99 -15.72
CA ILE A 95 0.90 -2.05 -14.40
C ILE A 95 1.74 -3.32 -14.35
N VAL A 96 3.01 -3.19 -13.96
CA VAL A 96 3.92 -4.29 -13.68
C VAL A 96 4.32 -4.19 -12.21
N ALA A 97 3.92 -5.15 -11.41
CA ALA A 97 4.13 -5.11 -9.97
C ALA A 97 4.61 -6.44 -9.41
N THR A 98 5.19 -6.40 -8.22
CA THR A 98 5.55 -7.61 -7.47
C THR A 98 4.31 -8.30 -6.91
N GLY A 99 4.38 -9.61 -6.63
CA GLY A 99 3.32 -10.35 -5.94
C GLY A 99 2.94 -9.70 -4.61
N ALA A 100 3.92 -9.21 -3.87
CA ALA A 100 3.68 -8.48 -2.63
C ALA A 100 2.77 -7.25 -2.79
N SER A 101 2.87 -6.53 -3.91
CA SER A 101 1.98 -5.38 -4.15
C SER A 101 0.59 -5.82 -4.63
N ILE A 102 0.52 -6.68 -5.67
CA ILE A 102 -0.76 -7.04 -6.30
C ILE A 102 -1.56 -8.05 -5.47
N ILE A 103 -0.90 -9.06 -4.88
CA ILE A 103 -1.60 -10.17 -4.21
C ILE A 103 -1.76 -9.87 -2.74
N ASP A 104 -0.65 -9.62 -2.04
CA ASP A 104 -0.65 -9.52 -0.58
C ASP A 104 -1.22 -8.17 -0.08
N MET A 105 -1.48 -7.22 -0.99
CA MET A 105 -2.03 -5.91 -0.65
C MET A 105 -3.27 -5.56 -1.45
N ASP A 106 -3.18 -5.41 -2.78
CA ASP A 106 -4.33 -4.97 -3.57
C ASP A 106 -5.43 -6.02 -3.60
N PHE A 107 -5.10 -7.28 -3.88
CA PHE A 107 -6.07 -8.36 -3.89
C PHE A 107 -6.57 -8.70 -2.48
N PHE A 108 -5.70 -8.65 -1.47
CA PHE A 108 -6.03 -8.80 -0.06
C PHE A 108 -7.15 -7.82 0.36
N GLU A 109 -6.99 -6.54 0.08
CA GLU A 109 -8.03 -5.55 0.39
C GLU A 109 -9.26 -5.67 -0.52
N ALA A 110 -9.10 -6.11 -1.77
CA ALA A 110 -10.23 -6.40 -2.66
C ALA A 110 -11.11 -7.55 -2.14
N LEU A 111 -10.56 -8.48 -1.36
CA LEU A 111 -11.31 -9.51 -0.64
C LEU A 111 -12.06 -8.96 0.59
N GLY A 112 -11.84 -7.72 0.97
CA GLY A 112 -12.47 -7.05 2.11
C GLY A 112 -11.64 -7.03 3.38
N PHE A 113 -10.42 -7.57 3.36
CA PHE A 113 -9.46 -7.51 4.45
C PHE A 113 -8.87 -6.11 4.60
N LYS A 114 -8.12 -5.85 5.66
CA LYS A 114 -7.59 -4.51 5.95
C LYS A 114 -6.14 -4.56 6.42
N HIS A 115 -5.40 -3.52 6.04
CA HIS A 115 -4.15 -3.16 6.69
C HIS A 115 -4.45 -2.21 7.85
N TYR A 116 -3.61 -2.23 8.89
CA TYR A 116 -3.83 -1.45 10.09
C TYR A 116 -2.60 -0.63 10.47
N GLN A 117 -2.84 0.57 10.98
CA GLN A 117 -1.79 1.39 11.55
C GLN A 117 -1.30 0.75 12.85
N GLY A 118 0.00 0.61 12.98
CA GLY A 118 0.65 -0.01 14.13
C GLY A 118 1.84 0.81 14.62
N SER A 119 2.76 0.15 15.30
CA SER A 119 4.00 0.75 15.79
C SER A 119 5.21 -0.03 15.31
N GLN A 120 6.19 0.65 14.76
CA GLN A 120 7.48 0.05 14.41
C GLN A 120 8.26 -0.49 15.63
N PHE A 121 7.88 -0.06 16.83
CA PHE A 121 8.53 -0.43 18.09
C PHE A 121 7.81 -1.55 18.85
N GLN A 122 6.71 -2.08 18.30
CA GLN A 122 6.00 -3.20 18.90
C GLN A 122 6.89 -4.45 18.95
N ASN A 123 6.73 -5.24 19.99
CA ASN A 123 7.47 -6.49 20.16
C ASN A 123 7.01 -7.53 19.14
N ASP A 124 7.91 -7.97 18.25
CA ASP A 124 7.61 -8.93 17.18
C ASP A 124 7.18 -10.31 17.71
N THR A 125 7.66 -10.72 18.90
CA THR A 125 7.19 -11.96 19.54
C THR A 125 5.72 -11.84 19.97
N GLU A 126 5.32 -10.68 20.46
CA GLU A 126 3.93 -10.41 20.83
C GLU A 126 3.04 -10.39 19.59
N LEU A 127 3.46 -9.72 18.50
CA LEU A 127 2.75 -9.73 17.21
C LEU A 127 2.57 -11.14 16.69
N ARG A 128 3.65 -11.93 16.63
CA ARG A 128 3.62 -13.33 16.19
C ARG A 128 2.66 -14.18 17.02
N ASN A 129 2.65 -14.01 18.35
CA ASN A 129 1.75 -14.75 19.23
C ASN A 129 0.27 -14.39 19.02
N ASN A 130 0.01 -13.24 18.40
CA ASN A 130 -1.32 -12.78 18.02
C ASN A 130 -1.64 -13.03 16.54
N TYR A 131 -0.78 -13.73 15.78
CA TYR A 131 -0.93 -13.95 14.34
C TYR A 131 -1.05 -12.63 13.58
N ILE A 132 -0.10 -11.72 13.82
CA ILE A 132 -0.01 -10.42 13.16
C ILE A 132 1.37 -10.30 12.52
N ASP A 133 1.39 -10.02 11.23
CA ASP A 133 2.57 -9.61 10.51
C ASP A 133 2.73 -8.10 10.55
N ARG A 134 3.97 -7.64 10.38
CA ARG A 134 4.31 -6.22 10.42
C ARG A 134 5.21 -5.83 9.26
N ILE A 135 4.78 -4.80 8.54
CA ILE A 135 5.59 -4.10 7.55
C ILE A 135 5.87 -2.70 8.13
N TYR A 136 7.02 -2.52 8.76
CA TYR A 136 7.42 -1.29 9.47
C TYR A 136 6.39 -0.90 10.55
N ASP A 137 5.46 0.00 10.30
CA ASP A 137 4.40 0.45 11.20
C ASP A 137 2.99 0.05 10.72
N THR A 138 2.91 -0.87 9.79
CA THR A 138 1.64 -1.38 9.26
C THR A 138 1.47 -2.84 9.65
N TYR A 139 0.31 -3.19 10.20
CA TYR A 139 -0.03 -4.54 10.65
C TYR A 139 -0.97 -5.22 9.68
N ILE A 140 -0.78 -6.53 9.56
CA ILE A 140 -1.58 -7.43 8.71
C ILE A 140 -2.02 -8.61 9.56
N ASP A 141 -3.29 -8.99 9.46
CA ASP A 141 -3.78 -10.23 10.06
C ASP A 141 -3.26 -11.41 9.25
N GLU A 142 -2.42 -12.24 9.85
CA GLU A 142 -1.79 -13.41 9.21
C GLU A 142 -2.83 -14.45 8.77
N GLU A 143 -3.92 -14.63 9.51
CA GLU A 143 -4.97 -15.58 9.13
C GLU A 143 -5.73 -15.10 7.89
N GLU A 144 -5.95 -13.78 7.77
CA GLU A 144 -6.55 -13.18 6.58
C GLU A 144 -5.60 -13.24 5.38
N LEU A 145 -4.28 -13.06 5.59
CA LEU A 145 -3.28 -13.18 4.55
C LEU A 145 -3.20 -14.61 4.00
N GLN A 146 -3.22 -15.61 4.87
CA GLN A 146 -3.29 -17.03 4.46
C GLN A 146 -4.58 -17.35 3.69
N ALA A 147 -5.70 -16.74 4.05
CA ALA A 147 -6.96 -16.89 3.30
C ALA A 147 -6.88 -16.24 1.91
N CYS A 148 -6.18 -15.11 1.79
CA CYS A 148 -5.88 -14.46 0.52
C CYS A 148 -5.04 -15.36 -0.38
N ASP A 149 -3.92 -15.91 0.13
CA ASP A 149 -3.03 -16.84 -0.57
C ASP A 149 -3.78 -18.07 -1.07
N LYS A 150 -4.60 -18.67 -0.19
CA LYS A 150 -5.42 -19.80 -0.57
C LYS A 150 -6.35 -19.46 -1.72
N THR A 151 -6.99 -18.31 -1.67
CA THR A 151 -7.93 -17.85 -2.72
C THR A 151 -7.23 -17.72 -4.08
N ILE A 152 -6.06 -17.11 -4.11
CA ILE A 152 -5.26 -16.98 -5.35
C ILE A 152 -4.82 -18.35 -5.88
N CYS A 153 -4.41 -19.26 -5.01
CA CYS A 153 -4.05 -20.62 -5.39
C CYS A 153 -5.26 -21.37 -5.97
N ASP A 154 -6.44 -21.23 -5.37
CA ASP A 154 -7.67 -21.85 -5.86
C ASP A 154 -8.06 -21.30 -7.24
N ILE A 155 -7.93 -20.00 -7.46
CA ILE A 155 -8.14 -19.37 -8.78
C ILE A 155 -7.15 -19.93 -9.79
N ALA A 156 -5.86 -19.95 -9.48
CA ALA A 156 -4.81 -20.45 -10.38
C ALA A 156 -5.05 -21.91 -10.76
N ASN A 157 -5.41 -22.75 -9.79
CA ASN A 157 -5.70 -24.17 -10.01
C ASN A 157 -6.98 -24.42 -10.84
N SER A 158 -7.90 -23.46 -10.85
CA SER A 158 -9.13 -23.54 -11.66
C SER A 158 -8.89 -23.22 -13.15
N LEU A 159 -7.77 -22.55 -13.48
CA LEU A 159 -7.43 -22.19 -14.85
C LEU A 159 -6.94 -23.40 -15.61
N LYS A 160 -7.53 -23.65 -16.79
CA LYS A 160 -7.04 -24.71 -17.68
C LYS A 160 -5.77 -24.22 -18.39
N PRO A 161 -4.71 -25.03 -18.43
CA PRO A 161 -3.56 -24.72 -19.29
C PRO A 161 -4.03 -24.55 -20.75
N LYS A 162 -3.53 -23.51 -21.41
CA LYS A 162 -3.75 -23.34 -22.86
C LYS A 162 -2.75 -24.15 -23.63
#